data_d5d0a81c94da9b350535c005a85b03c3
#
_entry.id   d5d0a81c94da9b350535c005a85b03c3
#
_cell.length_a   1.000
_cell.length_b   1.000
_cell.length_c   1.000
_cell.angle_alpha   90.00
_cell.angle_beta   90.00
_cell.angle_gamma   90.00
#
_symmetry.space_group_name_H-M   'P 1'
#
loop_
_entity.id
_entity.type
_entity.pdbx_description
1 polymer ?
#
loop_
_entity_poly.entity_id
_entity_poly.type
_entity_poly.pdbx_seq_one_letter_code
_entity_poly.pdbx_strand_id
1 'polypeptide(L)'
;MLNLISSSQDQRSTAGDRRDVGPTPGRCNELIIGPTSAPRRACRLCNVTARRFAQGFTLIELMLVVAVAGVLSGVAYPSFMGQLQKIRRADAMLSILQVQAAQERWRANNLTYGTLADVDVSATSAAGHYTLEIAAPSSNGYEIVAVATGNQAHDTACRNLRLRVEGGNLIQASGRDAATTNAPQQNRQCWIV
;
A
#
# COMPACT_ATOMS: atom_id res chain seq x y z
N MET A 1 40.97 -26.41 8.04
CA MET A 1 40.32 -27.28 7.05
C MET A 1 39.12 -26.50 6.54
N LEU A 2 39.34 -25.77 5.54
CA LEU A 2 38.91 -25.82 4.14
C LEU A 2 37.53 -26.41 3.90
N ASN A 3 36.55 -25.61 3.50
CA ASN A 3 36.06 -25.66 2.13
C ASN A 3 35.21 -24.43 1.77
N LEU A 4 35.71 -23.71 0.81
CA LEU A 4 35.06 -22.75 -0.06
C LEU A 4 34.16 -23.52 -1.06
N ILE A 5 32.92 -23.11 -1.24
CA ILE A 5 32.24 -23.32 -2.51
C ILE A 5 31.56 -22.00 -2.91
N SER A 6 32.27 -21.33 -3.80
CA SER A 6 31.78 -20.31 -4.72
C SER A 6 30.85 -20.99 -5.74
N SER A 7 29.65 -20.46 -5.93
CA SER A 7 28.86 -20.73 -7.12
C SER A 7 28.27 -19.42 -7.63
N SER A 8 28.98 -18.84 -8.55
CA SER A 8 28.54 -17.83 -9.50
C SER A 8 27.50 -18.47 -10.44
N GLN A 9 26.30 -17.92 -10.46
CA GLN A 9 25.36 -18.13 -11.56
C GLN A 9 25.02 -16.77 -12.16
N ASP A 10 25.74 -16.49 -13.21
CA ASP A 10 25.42 -15.51 -14.24
C ASP A 10 24.15 -15.97 -14.96
N GLN A 11 23.04 -15.23 -14.82
CA GLN A 11 21.88 -15.37 -15.68
C GLN A 11 21.62 -14.05 -16.39
N ARG A 12 22.08 -14.04 -17.62
CA ARG A 12 21.77 -13.04 -18.63
C ARG A 12 20.26 -12.89 -18.80
N SER A 13 19.80 -11.71 -18.45
CA SER A 13 18.50 -11.18 -18.80
C SER A 13 18.48 -10.87 -20.30
N THR A 14 17.75 -11.65 -21.09
CA THR A 14 17.34 -11.25 -22.43
C THR A 14 16.07 -10.41 -22.31
N ALA A 15 16.25 -9.11 -22.33
CA ALA A 15 15.16 -8.15 -22.48
C ALA A 15 14.58 -8.27 -23.89
N GLY A 16 13.41 -8.87 -23.99
CA GLY A 16 12.53 -8.83 -25.17
C GLY A 16 11.76 -7.52 -25.19
N ASP A 17 12.35 -6.49 -25.77
CA ASP A 17 11.65 -5.25 -26.13
C ASP A 17 10.64 -5.54 -27.25
N ARG A 18 9.37 -5.81 -26.90
CA ARG A 18 8.26 -5.78 -27.85
C ARG A 18 7.73 -4.36 -27.91
N ARG A 19 8.31 -3.58 -28.79
CA ARG A 19 7.68 -2.34 -29.25
C ARG A 19 6.50 -2.72 -30.14
N ASP A 20 5.32 -2.38 -29.68
CA ASP A 20 4.13 -2.34 -30.52
C ASP A 20 4.35 -1.34 -31.64
N VAL A 21 4.64 -1.88 -32.82
CA VAL A 21 4.69 -1.12 -34.04
C VAL A 21 3.25 -0.89 -34.49
N GLY A 22 2.73 0.28 -34.21
CA GLY A 22 1.47 0.76 -34.81
C GLY A 22 1.62 0.81 -36.35
N PRO A 23 0.51 0.63 -37.09
CA PRO A 23 0.53 0.59 -38.54
C PRO A 23 1.05 1.93 -39.10
N THR A 24 2.23 1.86 -39.73
CA THR A 24 2.81 2.96 -40.47
C THR A 24 1.93 3.24 -41.71
N PRO A 25 1.58 4.50 -42.02
CA PRO A 25 0.90 4.84 -43.26
C PRO A 25 1.83 4.53 -44.42
N GLY A 26 1.28 3.81 -45.40
CA GLY A 26 1.97 3.27 -46.55
C GLY A 26 2.80 4.32 -47.30
N ARG A 27 4.11 4.05 -47.31
CA ARG A 27 5.05 4.71 -48.25
C ARG A 27 4.82 4.14 -49.63
N CYS A 28 4.29 4.94 -50.55
CA CYS A 28 4.30 4.60 -51.98
C CYS A 28 5.77 4.54 -52.40
N ASN A 29 6.28 3.34 -52.72
CA ASN A 29 7.56 3.18 -53.39
C ASN A 29 7.41 3.71 -54.84
N GLU A 30 8.14 4.75 -55.11
CA GLU A 30 8.33 5.29 -56.42
C GLU A 30 9.24 4.33 -57.21
N LEU A 31 8.63 3.58 -58.14
CA LEU A 31 9.38 2.81 -59.10
C LEU A 31 9.58 3.65 -60.36
N ILE A 32 10.81 4.15 -60.56
CA ILE A 32 11.26 4.86 -61.75
C ILE A 32 11.47 3.84 -62.84
N ILE A 33 10.70 3.81 -63.92
CA ILE A 33 11.10 3.25 -65.21
C ILE A 33 10.33 3.98 -66.33
N GLY A 34 11.05 4.68 -67.16
CA GLY A 34 11.07 4.79 -68.59
C GLY A 34 9.84 5.40 -69.37
N PRO A 35 10.12 6.03 -70.47
CA PRO A 35 9.19 6.87 -71.19
C PRO A 35 8.42 6.06 -72.25
N THR A 36 7.10 5.95 -72.10
CA THR A 36 6.23 5.75 -73.25
C THR A 36 4.79 6.23 -72.95
N SER A 37 4.26 6.96 -73.86
CA SER A 37 3.00 7.63 -73.97
C SER A 37 1.75 6.74 -73.68
N ALA A 38 1.01 7.03 -72.60
CA ALA A 38 -0.37 6.57 -72.44
C ALA A 38 -1.14 7.54 -71.52
N PRO A 39 -2.46 7.68 -71.70
CA PRO A 39 -3.25 8.78 -71.19
C PRO A 39 -3.40 8.71 -69.64
N ARG A 40 -3.22 9.86 -69.03
CA ARG A 40 -3.38 10.08 -67.59
C ARG A 40 -4.82 9.74 -67.17
N ARG A 41 -5.01 8.54 -66.59
CA ARG A 41 -6.19 8.33 -65.74
C ARG A 41 -5.93 9.00 -64.43
N ALA A 42 -6.59 10.11 -64.23
CA ALA A 42 -6.62 10.77 -62.94
C ALA A 42 -7.17 9.79 -61.90
N CYS A 43 -6.31 9.25 -61.06
CA CYS A 43 -6.75 8.64 -59.81
C CYS A 43 -7.46 9.72 -59.01
N ARG A 44 -8.79 9.74 -59.01
CA ARG A 44 -9.56 10.46 -58.01
C ARG A 44 -9.19 9.82 -56.67
N LEU A 45 -8.33 10.51 -55.92
CA LEU A 45 -8.14 10.27 -54.52
C LEU A 45 -9.52 10.33 -53.87
N CYS A 46 -10.09 9.17 -53.57
CA CYS A 46 -11.19 9.08 -52.64
C CYS A 46 -10.67 9.58 -51.28
N ASN A 47 -10.81 10.88 -51.10
CA ASN A 47 -10.65 11.48 -49.79
C ASN A 47 -11.85 11.04 -48.94
N VAL A 48 -11.80 9.80 -48.43
CA VAL A 48 -12.73 9.33 -47.43
C VAL A 48 -12.32 10.03 -46.13
N THR A 49 -12.74 11.26 -46.02
CA THR A 49 -12.77 11.96 -44.74
C THR A 49 -13.75 11.18 -43.88
N ALA A 50 -13.23 10.22 -43.14
CA ALA A 50 -13.96 9.60 -42.04
C ALA A 50 -14.28 10.72 -41.04
N ARG A 51 -15.44 11.34 -41.22
CA ARG A 51 -16.03 12.22 -40.21
C ARG A 51 -16.23 11.34 -38.98
N ARG A 52 -15.27 11.35 -38.07
CA ARG A 52 -15.50 10.91 -36.72
C ARG A 52 -16.60 11.82 -36.19
N PHE A 53 -17.81 11.32 -36.14
CA PHE A 53 -18.87 11.96 -35.40
C PHE A 53 -18.42 12.00 -33.95
N ALA A 54 -17.89 13.11 -33.50
CA ALA A 54 -17.74 13.41 -32.09
C ALA A 54 -19.16 13.53 -31.55
N GLN A 55 -19.70 12.40 -31.07
CA GLN A 55 -20.97 12.40 -30.36
C GLN A 55 -20.69 13.07 -29.01
N GLY A 56 -21.22 14.25 -28.84
CA GLY A 56 -21.23 14.93 -27.55
C GLY A 56 -22.20 14.21 -26.60
N PHE A 57 -21.85 14.14 -25.33
CA PHE A 57 -22.74 13.63 -24.29
C PHE A 57 -23.96 14.51 -24.15
N THR A 58 -25.13 13.92 -24.03
CA THR A 58 -26.35 14.63 -23.73
C THR A 58 -26.40 15.08 -22.28
N LEU A 59 -27.07 16.17 -21.97
CA LEU A 59 -27.21 16.66 -20.58
C LEU A 59 -27.90 15.62 -19.70
N ILE A 60 -28.90 14.92 -20.26
CA ILE A 60 -29.61 13.86 -19.52
C ILE A 60 -28.71 12.66 -19.17
N GLU A 61 -27.79 12.30 -20.08
CA GLU A 61 -26.83 11.22 -19.84
C GLU A 61 -25.88 11.56 -18.68
N LEU A 62 -25.38 12.79 -18.62
CA LEU A 62 -24.58 13.26 -17.49
C LEU A 62 -25.39 13.24 -16.19
N MET A 63 -26.65 13.69 -16.20
CA MET A 63 -27.49 13.64 -15.00
C MET A 63 -27.70 12.20 -14.51
N LEU A 64 -27.95 11.26 -15.44
CA LEU A 64 -28.12 9.85 -15.11
C LEU A 64 -26.85 9.26 -14.47
N VAL A 65 -25.69 9.53 -15.09
CA VAL A 65 -24.39 9.03 -14.56
C VAL A 65 -24.11 9.55 -13.15
N VAL A 66 -24.34 10.85 -12.91
CA VAL A 66 -24.14 11.45 -11.58
C VAL A 66 -25.11 10.87 -10.57
N ALA A 67 -26.36 10.64 -10.93
CA ALA A 67 -27.35 10.02 -10.04
C ALA A 67 -26.94 8.60 -9.63
N VAL A 68 -26.52 7.77 -10.60
CA VAL A 68 -26.04 6.40 -10.35
C VAL A 68 -24.77 6.42 -9.50
N ALA A 69 -23.80 7.28 -9.84
CA ALA A 69 -22.56 7.42 -9.08
C ALA A 69 -22.81 7.85 -7.62
N GLY A 70 -23.78 8.75 -7.41
CA GLY A 70 -24.18 9.18 -6.07
C GLY A 70 -24.71 8.04 -5.21
N VAL A 71 -25.58 7.19 -5.76
CA VAL A 71 -26.13 6.03 -5.06
C VAL A 71 -25.03 5.01 -4.74
N LEU A 72 -24.16 4.69 -5.70
CA LEU A 72 -23.07 3.75 -5.50
C LEU A 72 -22.07 4.24 -4.45
N SER A 73 -21.73 5.52 -4.46
CA SER A 73 -20.83 6.14 -3.49
C SER A 73 -21.38 6.04 -2.06
N GLY A 74 -22.68 6.21 -1.87
CA GLY A 74 -23.32 6.11 -0.56
C GLY A 74 -23.15 4.74 0.11
N VAL A 75 -23.16 3.67 -0.70
CA VAL A 75 -22.95 2.28 -0.20
C VAL A 75 -21.47 1.95 -0.03
N ALA A 76 -20.63 2.40 -0.93
CA ALA A 76 -19.19 2.07 -0.95
C ALA A 76 -18.40 2.77 0.17
N TYR A 77 -18.78 4.00 0.54
CA TYR A 77 -18.01 4.83 1.47
C TYR A 77 -17.79 4.19 2.87
N PRO A 78 -18.82 3.67 3.58
CA PRO A 78 -18.59 3.08 4.91
C PRO A 78 -17.70 1.84 4.87
N SER A 79 -17.79 1.02 3.83
CA SER A 79 -16.92 -0.15 3.64
C SER A 79 -15.47 0.25 3.41
N PHE A 80 -15.23 1.29 2.62
CA PHE A 80 -13.90 1.83 2.37
C PHE A 80 -13.24 2.36 3.64
N MET A 81 -13.97 3.08 4.48
CA MET A 81 -13.44 3.61 5.74
C MET A 81 -13.01 2.50 6.70
N GLY A 82 -13.77 1.40 6.77
CA GLY A 82 -13.38 0.24 7.57
C GLY A 82 -12.07 -0.42 7.10
N GLN A 83 -11.86 -0.52 5.79
CA GLN A 83 -10.60 -1.03 5.23
C GLN A 83 -9.43 -0.10 5.50
N LEU A 84 -9.65 1.22 5.40
CA LEU A 84 -8.61 2.21 5.70
C LEU A 84 -8.15 2.13 7.16
N GLN A 85 -9.09 1.94 8.11
CA GLN A 85 -8.75 1.75 9.52
C GLN A 85 -7.87 0.50 9.73
N LYS A 86 -8.17 -0.61 9.05
CA LYS A 86 -7.34 -1.83 9.11
C LYS A 86 -5.92 -1.58 8.61
N ILE A 87 -5.76 -0.90 7.47
CA ILE A 87 -4.44 -0.57 6.93
C ILE A 87 -3.65 0.30 7.92
N ARG A 88 -4.30 1.27 8.56
CA ARG A 88 -3.63 2.12 9.55
C ARG A 88 -3.20 1.38 10.82
N ARG A 89 -3.86 0.27 11.18
CA ARG A 89 -3.38 -0.58 12.29
C ARG A 89 -2.00 -1.19 12.01
N ALA A 90 -1.64 -1.41 10.73
CA ALA A 90 -0.30 -1.86 10.39
C ALA A 90 0.80 -0.89 10.83
N ASP A 91 0.52 0.42 10.82
CA ASP A 91 1.43 1.44 11.32
C ASP A 91 1.75 1.25 12.82
N ALA A 92 0.73 0.96 13.64
CA ALA A 92 0.95 0.63 15.05
C ALA A 92 1.77 -0.65 15.24
N MET A 93 1.46 -1.70 14.48
CA MET A 93 2.16 -2.98 14.58
C MET A 93 3.62 -2.86 14.21
N LEU A 94 3.93 -2.15 13.12
CA LEU A 94 5.31 -1.89 12.71
C LEU A 94 6.07 -1.09 13.77
N SER A 95 5.42 -0.10 14.36
CA SER A 95 6.02 0.71 15.44
C SER A 95 6.25 -0.12 16.71
N ILE A 96 5.32 -0.99 17.07
CA ILE A 96 5.50 -1.92 18.20
C ILE A 96 6.67 -2.86 17.93
N LEU A 97 6.82 -3.40 16.72
CA LEU A 97 7.97 -4.24 16.36
C LEU A 97 9.30 -3.47 16.40
N GLN A 98 9.30 -2.20 16.01
CA GLN A 98 10.48 -1.33 16.14
C GLN A 98 10.88 -1.15 17.61
N VAL A 99 9.90 -0.89 18.49
CA VAL A 99 10.14 -0.80 19.95
C VAL A 99 10.70 -2.12 20.48
N GLN A 100 10.11 -3.26 20.11
CA GLN A 100 10.63 -4.57 20.54
C GLN A 100 12.08 -4.78 20.12
N ALA A 101 12.41 -4.53 18.85
CA ALA A 101 13.77 -4.66 18.35
C ALA A 101 14.75 -3.71 19.04
N ALA A 102 14.31 -2.51 19.42
CA ALA A 102 15.10 -1.55 20.18
C ALA A 102 15.31 -2.03 21.63
N GLN A 103 14.28 -2.58 22.26
CA GLN A 103 14.36 -3.14 23.61
C GLN A 103 15.33 -4.34 23.69
N GLU A 104 15.34 -5.21 22.69
CA GLU A 104 16.29 -6.34 22.66
C GLU A 104 17.74 -5.84 22.51
N ARG A 105 17.97 -4.82 21.69
CA ARG A 105 19.30 -4.19 21.58
C ARG A 105 19.73 -3.52 22.88
N TRP A 106 18.81 -2.82 23.55
CA TRP A 106 19.04 -2.20 24.84
C TRP A 106 19.38 -3.23 25.91
N ARG A 107 18.59 -4.31 25.94
CA ARG A 107 18.73 -5.41 26.92
C ARG A 107 20.07 -6.14 26.81
N ALA A 108 20.70 -6.15 25.64
CA ALA A 108 22.02 -6.75 25.44
C ALA A 108 23.13 -6.10 26.32
N ASN A 109 22.95 -4.82 26.70
CA ASN A 109 23.92 -4.05 27.48
C ASN A 109 23.38 -3.58 28.84
N ASN A 110 22.12 -3.85 29.17
CA ASN A 110 21.45 -3.38 30.38
C ASN A 110 20.73 -4.51 31.11
N LEU A 111 20.61 -4.41 32.39
CA LEU A 111 19.95 -5.43 33.24
C LEU A 111 18.42 -5.31 33.23
N THR A 112 17.90 -4.17 32.79
CA THR A 112 16.46 -3.88 32.72
C THR A 112 16.09 -3.41 31.32
N TYR A 113 14.83 -3.55 30.96
CA TYR A 113 14.27 -2.90 29.79
C TYR A 113 14.21 -1.38 29.99
N GLY A 114 14.24 -0.60 28.90
CA GLY A 114 14.28 0.85 28.94
C GLY A 114 12.94 1.52 28.64
N THR A 115 12.86 2.82 28.85
CA THR A 115 11.77 3.68 28.36
C THR A 115 11.94 3.99 26.87
N LEU A 116 10.97 4.65 26.24
CA LEU A 116 11.10 5.09 24.82
C LEU A 116 12.32 5.99 24.61
N ALA A 117 12.62 6.86 25.57
CA ALA A 117 13.78 7.74 25.50
C ALA A 117 15.11 6.99 25.60
N ASP A 118 15.18 5.96 26.44
CA ASP A 118 16.37 5.13 26.60
C ASP A 118 16.70 4.33 25.35
N VAL A 119 15.69 3.84 24.67
CA VAL A 119 15.84 3.01 23.45
C VAL A 119 15.86 3.83 22.15
N ASP A 120 15.79 5.16 22.24
CA ASP A 120 15.81 6.12 21.11
C ASP A 120 14.73 5.79 20.04
N VAL A 121 13.50 5.58 20.51
CA VAL A 121 12.35 5.36 19.63
C VAL A 121 11.34 6.48 19.81
N SER A 122 10.79 6.95 18.68
CA SER A 122 9.77 7.99 18.68
C SER A 122 8.51 7.54 19.42
N ALA A 123 7.92 8.44 20.19
CA ALA A 123 6.62 8.25 20.82
C ALA A 123 5.43 8.34 19.83
N THR A 124 5.72 8.58 18.54
CA THR A 124 4.68 8.62 17.49
C THR A 124 5.03 7.62 16.40
N SER A 125 4.05 6.87 15.94
CA SER A 125 4.21 5.94 14.82
C SER A 125 4.63 6.66 13.53
N ALA A 126 5.25 5.94 12.60
CA ALA A 126 5.84 6.52 11.39
C ALA A 126 4.84 7.31 10.54
N ALA A 127 3.59 6.84 10.44
CA ALA A 127 2.53 7.55 9.73
C ALA A 127 1.71 8.49 10.63
N GLY A 128 2.02 8.60 11.92
CA GLY A 128 1.35 9.50 12.87
C GLY A 128 -0.05 9.06 13.29
N HIS A 129 -0.44 7.82 13.06
CA HIS A 129 -1.77 7.33 13.40
C HIS A 129 -1.89 6.86 14.86
N TYR A 130 -0.76 6.60 15.52
CA TYR A 130 -0.71 6.12 16.89
C TYR A 130 0.36 6.84 17.71
N THR A 131 0.09 7.04 18.99
CA THR A 131 1.10 7.39 19.99
C THR A 131 1.51 6.12 20.73
N LEU A 132 2.80 6.04 21.06
CA LEU A 132 3.43 4.89 21.70
C LEU A 132 3.89 5.27 23.11
N GLU A 133 3.75 4.33 24.02
CA GLU A 133 4.25 4.44 25.39
C GLU A 133 4.81 3.10 25.82
N ILE A 134 5.90 3.10 26.59
CA ILE A 134 6.39 1.92 27.30
C ILE A 134 6.02 2.07 28.77
N ALA A 135 5.19 1.17 29.25
CA ALA A 135 4.79 1.09 30.65
C ALA A 135 5.56 -0.02 31.39
N ALA A 136 5.80 0.20 32.67
CA ALA A 136 6.37 -0.75 33.61
C ALA A 136 7.64 -1.50 33.12
N PRO A 137 8.66 -0.81 32.59
CA PRO A 137 9.91 -1.46 32.23
C PRO A 137 10.58 -2.04 33.48
N SER A 138 11.02 -3.29 33.40
CA SER A 138 11.60 -4.04 34.52
C SER A 138 12.72 -4.98 34.04
N SER A 139 13.28 -5.77 34.91
CA SER A 139 14.24 -6.82 34.53
C SER A 139 13.56 -8.02 33.85
N ASN A 140 12.26 -8.22 34.09
CA ASN A 140 11.51 -9.39 33.63
C ASN A 140 10.59 -9.08 32.40
N GLY A 141 10.31 -7.81 32.13
CA GLY A 141 9.40 -7.46 31.02
C GLY A 141 9.10 -5.99 30.93
N TYR A 142 8.23 -5.66 29.98
CA TYR A 142 7.72 -4.33 29.71
C TYR A 142 6.38 -4.41 28.98
N GLU A 143 5.70 -3.31 28.85
CA GLU A 143 4.44 -3.22 28.14
C GLU A 143 4.48 -2.04 27.16
N ILE A 144 4.15 -2.32 25.89
CA ILE A 144 4.01 -1.30 24.85
C ILE A 144 2.53 -1.02 24.70
N VAL A 145 2.15 0.25 24.78
CA VAL A 145 0.79 0.71 24.53
C VAL A 145 0.82 1.63 23.31
N ALA A 146 0.01 1.28 22.30
CA ALA A 146 -0.21 2.12 21.12
C ALA A 146 -1.65 2.64 21.15
N VAL A 147 -1.81 3.95 21.23
CA VAL A 147 -3.11 4.63 21.29
C VAL A 147 -3.38 5.35 19.98
N ALA A 148 -4.51 5.05 19.34
CA ALA A 148 -4.90 5.68 18.10
C ALA A 148 -5.18 7.18 18.26
N THR A 149 -4.70 7.98 17.31
CA THR A 149 -4.85 9.44 17.29
C THR A 149 -5.59 9.93 16.04
N GLY A 150 -6.09 11.14 16.09
CA GLY A 150 -6.78 11.78 14.97
C GLY A 150 -7.94 10.94 14.42
N ASN A 151 -8.00 10.78 13.11
CA ASN A 151 -9.05 10.00 12.46
C ASN A 151 -9.01 8.50 12.80
N GLN A 152 -7.87 7.95 13.22
CA GLN A 152 -7.78 6.55 13.63
C GLN A 152 -8.46 6.30 14.97
N ALA A 153 -8.64 7.31 15.81
CA ALA A 153 -9.38 7.21 17.06
C ALA A 153 -10.86 6.81 16.88
N HIS A 154 -11.40 6.95 15.65
CA HIS A 154 -12.75 6.46 15.31
C HIS A 154 -12.81 4.93 15.15
N ASP A 155 -11.68 4.24 15.09
CA ASP A 155 -11.61 2.79 15.17
C ASP A 155 -11.80 2.32 16.62
N THR A 156 -13.01 2.46 17.10
CA THR A 156 -13.34 2.31 18.53
C THR A 156 -13.01 0.92 19.09
N ALA A 157 -13.14 -0.13 18.28
CA ALA A 157 -12.85 -1.49 18.73
C ALA A 157 -11.34 -1.73 18.97
N CYS A 158 -10.48 -1.10 18.18
CA CYS A 158 -9.04 -1.30 18.19
C CYS A 158 -8.28 0.00 18.46
N ARG A 159 -8.87 0.91 19.23
CA ARG A 159 -8.26 2.21 19.56
C ARG A 159 -6.97 2.06 20.35
N ASN A 160 -6.93 1.09 21.27
CA ASN A 160 -5.77 0.78 22.09
C ASN A 160 -5.26 -0.62 21.72
N LEU A 161 -3.99 -0.69 21.32
CA LEU A 161 -3.26 -1.93 21.09
C LEU A 161 -2.18 -2.02 22.14
N ARG A 162 -2.10 -3.16 22.82
CA ARG A 162 -1.16 -3.39 23.91
C ARG A 162 -0.40 -4.69 23.71
N LEU A 163 0.90 -4.62 23.80
CA LEU A 163 1.77 -5.77 23.79
C LEU A 163 2.56 -5.82 25.10
N ARG A 164 2.34 -6.85 25.91
CA ARG A 164 3.11 -7.12 27.12
C ARG A 164 4.11 -8.22 26.85
N VAL A 165 5.33 -7.98 27.25
CA VAL A 165 6.42 -8.95 27.30
C VAL A 165 6.67 -9.28 28.76
N GLU A 166 6.56 -10.54 29.16
CA GLU A 166 6.77 -10.97 30.53
C GLU A 166 7.41 -12.36 30.54
N GLY A 167 8.62 -12.48 31.12
CA GLY A 167 9.35 -13.73 31.15
C GLY A 167 9.58 -14.37 29.78
N GLY A 168 9.72 -13.57 28.72
CA GLY A 168 9.85 -14.03 27.33
C GLY A 168 8.53 -14.38 26.63
N ASN A 169 7.40 -14.30 27.32
CA ASN A 169 6.09 -14.51 26.72
C ASN A 169 5.53 -13.19 26.17
N LEU A 170 4.88 -13.28 25.01
CA LEU A 170 4.20 -12.16 24.33
C LEU A 170 2.71 -12.27 24.55
N ILE A 171 2.11 -11.26 25.17
CA ILE A 171 0.67 -11.19 25.44
C ILE A 171 0.11 -9.98 24.70
N GLN A 172 -0.76 -10.23 23.72
CA GLN A 172 -1.46 -9.21 22.98
C GLN A 172 -2.80 -8.89 23.64
N ALA A 173 -3.14 -7.62 23.73
CA ALA A 173 -4.44 -7.16 24.16
C ALA A 173 -4.89 -5.98 23.29
N SER A 174 -6.18 -5.80 23.16
CA SER A 174 -6.76 -4.71 22.39
C SER A 174 -8.06 -4.25 23.01
N GLY A 175 -8.45 -3.01 22.74
CA GLY A 175 -9.68 -2.49 23.33
C GLY A 175 -10.01 -1.05 22.92
N ARG A 176 -11.18 -0.62 23.36
CA ARG A 176 -11.67 0.74 23.15
C ARG A 176 -10.96 1.77 24.01
N ASP A 177 -10.58 1.39 25.20
CA ASP A 177 -9.99 2.22 26.26
C ASP A 177 -8.73 1.58 26.85
N ALA A 178 -8.20 2.16 27.90
CA ALA A 178 -7.02 1.63 28.58
C ALA A 178 -7.25 0.28 29.26
N ALA A 179 -8.48 -0.13 29.50
CA ALA A 179 -8.84 -1.45 30.03
C ALA A 179 -8.84 -2.52 28.93
N THR A 180 -7.74 -2.65 28.22
CA THR A 180 -7.58 -3.62 27.12
C THR A 180 -7.61 -5.06 27.66
N THR A 181 -8.28 -5.94 26.92
CA THR A 181 -8.40 -7.36 27.28
C THR A 181 -7.67 -8.25 26.30
N ASN A 182 -7.15 -9.36 26.80
CA ASN A 182 -6.59 -10.42 25.94
C ASN A 182 -7.72 -11.38 25.49
N ALA A 183 -8.77 -10.81 24.85
CA ALA A 183 -9.86 -11.60 24.31
C ALA A 183 -9.50 -12.12 22.90
N PRO A 184 -9.48 -13.46 22.65
CA PRO A 184 -9.00 -14.01 21.37
C PRO A 184 -9.76 -13.51 20.14
N GLN A 185 -11.05 -13.23 20.25
CA GLN A 185 -11.87 -12.73 19.14
C GLN A 185 -11.50 -11.28 18.82
N GLN A 186 -11.36 -10.43 19.82
CA GLN A 186 -10.99 -9.03 19.66
C GLN A 186 -9.56 -8.88 19.17
N ASN A 187 -8.65 -9.67 19.70
CA ASN A 187 -7.26 -9.68 19.23
C ASN A 187 -7.15 -10.09 17.76
N ARG A 188 -7.88 -11.14 17.31
CA ARG A 188 -7.92 -11.49 15.89
C ARG A 188 -8.42 -10.34 15.03
N GLN A 189 -9.42 -9.59 15.48
CA GLN A 189 -9.94 -8.44 14.73
C GLN A 189 -8.92 -7.29 14.66
N CYS A 190 -8.15 -7.06 15.70
CA CYS A 190 -7.31 -5.87 15.85
C CYS A 190 -5.83 -6.12 15.44
N TRP A 191 -5.30 -7.33 15.63
CA TRP A 191 -3.92 -7.69 15.39
C TRP A 191 -3.65 -8.43 14.06
N ILE A 192 -4.70 -8.83 13.35
CA ILE A 192 -4.59 -9.40 12.01
C ILE A 192 -4.92 -8.31 10.99
N VAL A 193 -3.96 -7.95 10.15
CA VAL A 193 -4.09 -6.96 9.07
C VAL A 193 -4.27 -7.66 7.73
#